data_4260a12ed5dd5d92ede5eef53eb9d2a1
#
_entry.id   4260a12ed5dd5d92ede5eef53eb9d2a1
#
_cell.length_a   1.000
_cell.length_b   1.000
_cell.length_c   1.000
_cell.angle_alpha   90.00
_cell.angle_beta   90.00
_cell.angle_gamma   90.00
#
_symmetry.space_group_name_H-M   'P 1'
#
loop_
_entity.id
_entity.type
_entity.pdbx_description
1 polymer ?
#
loop_
_entity_poly.entity_id
_entity_poly.type
_entity_poly.pdbx_seq_one_letter_code
_entity_poly.pdbx_strand_id
1 'polypeptide(L)'
;MAELCAIIESAVLARGAALMGVVNVTPDSFFDGGRYVTGGDAERRVDAVIDAGATIVDVGGESTRPGAESIGADEQISRIAPAIERAIARGAVASVDTTSAEVAEFALGRGARIVNDVSCLADPALADVVAARGAALIIMHSRGPMSRMPGFSQWPEDGYGDVVAEVRAELEAARTRAVSRGVRPEHVFMDPGLGFAKSAKHS
;
A
#
# COMPACT_ATOMS: atom_id res chain seq x y z
N MET A 1 -4.87 16.59 5.60
CA MET A 1 -5.83 16.09 4.59
C MET A 1 -6.20 17.13 3.53
N ALA A 2 -6.62 18.35 3.85
CA ALA A 2 -6.88 19.36 2.81
C ALA A 2 -5.70 19.50 1.82
N GLU A 3 -4.48 19.51 2.33
CA GLU A 3 -3.27 19.56 1.52
C GLU A 3 -3.08 18.30 0.65
N LEU A 4 -3.36 17.09 1.18
CA LEU A 4 -3.30 15.85 0.41
C LEU A 4 -4.30 15.87 -0.75
N CYS A 5 -5.56 16.25 -0.48
CA CYS A 5 -6.58 16.39 -1.51
C CYS A 5 -6.14 17.40 -2.59
N ALA A 6 -5.63 18.57 -2.18
CA ALA A 6 -5.17 19.59 -3.12
C ALA A 6 -4.00 19.10 -4.01
N ILE A 7 -3.06 18.33 -3.47
CA ILE A 7 -1.96 17.74 -4.23
C ILE A 7 -2.50 16.74 -5.26
N ILE A 8 -3.40 15.85 -4.85
CA ILE A 8 -4.01 14.84 -5.72
C ILE A 8 -4.84 15.53 -6.81
N GLU A 9 -5.71 16.46 -6.44
CA GLU A 9 -6.54 17.22 -7.38
C GLU A 9 -5.69 17.99 -8.39
N SER A 10 -4.64 18.65 -7.95
CA SER A 10 -3.72 19.35 -8.84
C SER A 10 -3.06 18.42 -9.86
N ALA A 11 -2.63 17.24 -9.42
CA ALA A 11 -2.06 16.24 -10.32
C ALA A 11 -3.09 15.71 -11.34
N VAL A 12 -4.31 15.44 -10.88
CA VAL A 12 -5.43 15.01 -11.75
C VAL A 12 -5.79 16.10 -12.76
N LEU A 13 -5.88 17.36 -12.36
CA LEU A 13 -6.16 18.48 -13.27
C LEU A 13 -5.06 18.68 -14.30
N ALA A 14 -3.80 18.50 -13.91
CA ALA A 14 -2.66 18.72 -14.79
C ALA A 14 -2.40 17.58 -15.78
N ARG A 15 -2.70 16.32 -15.39
CA ARG A 15 -2.27 15.12 -16.12
C ARG A 15 -3.39 14.09 -16.36
N GLY A 16 -4.60 14.33 -15.88
CA GLY A 16 -5.71 13.39 -15.92
C GLY A 16 -5.68 12.32 -14.82
N ALA A 17 -4.56 12.16 -14.11
CA ALA A 17 -4.41 11.21 -13.01
C ALA A 17 -3.32 11.63 -12.01
N ALA A 18 -3.45 11.22 -10.76
CA ALA A 18 -2.35 11.20 -9.81
C ALA A 18 -1.67 9.82 -9.88
N LEU A 19 -0.35 9.81 -10.09
CA LEU A 19 0.42 8.58 -10.22
C LEU A 19 1.01 8.18 -8.87
N MET A 20 0.85 6.91 -8.52
CA MET A 20 1.50 6.28 -7.36
C MET A 20 2.64 5.39 -7.85
N GLY A 21 3.88 5.77 -7.51
CA GLY A 21 5.06 4.95 -7.78
C GLY A 21 5.33 4.00 -6.61
N VAL A 22 5.53 2.71 -6.92
CA VAL A 22 5.76 1.68 -5.90
C VAL A 22 7.26 1.45 -5.70
N VAL A 23 7.69 1.48 -4.44
CA VAL A 23 9.07 1.24 -4.02
C VAL A 23 9.12 0.13 -2.97
N ASN A 24 9.35 -1.11 -3.41
CA ASN A 24 9.52 -2.25 -2.51
C ASN A 24 10.97 -2.32 -2.03
N VAL A 25 11.18 -2.17 -0.72
CA VAL A 25 12.48 -2.22 -0.05
C VAL A 25 12.70 -3.62 0.53
N THR A 26 12.75 -4.62 -0.36
CA THR A 26 12.98 -6.02 0.02
C THR A 26 14.32 -6.50 -0.51
N PRO A 27 15.01 -7.46 0.15
CA PRO A 27 16.30 -7.96 -0.32
C PRO A 27 16.29 -8.41 -1.78
N ASP A 28 15.21 -9.07 -2.22
CA ASP A 28 15.05 -9.55 -3.60
C ASP A 28 14.81 -8.43 -4.61
N SER A 29 14.26 -7.29 -4.18
CA SER A 29 14.01 -6.14 -5.06
C SER A 29 15.28 -5.38 -5.43
N PHE A 30 16.37 -5.63 -4.71
CA PHE A 30 17.69 -5.05 -4.93
C PHE A 30 18.67 -6.03 -5.58
N PHE A 31 18.19 -7.22 -5.97
CA PHE A 31 19.03 -8.24 -6.60
C PHE A 31 19.12 -7.98 -8.12
N ASP A 32 19.99 -7.07 -8.51
CA ASP A 32 20.36 -6.83 -9.90
C ASP A 32 21.71 -7.53 -10.16
N GLY A 33 21.64 -8.82 -10.52
CA GLY A 33 22.79 -9.57 -11.02
C GLY A 33 24.00 -9.74 -10.07
N GLY A 34 23.77 -9.84 -8.73
CA GLY A 34 24.84 -10.16 -7.78
C GLY A 34 25.52 -8.97 -7.11
N ARG A 35 24.96 -7.79 -7.20
CA ARG A 35 25.43 -6.62 -6.44
C ARG A 35 24.66 -6.48 -5.15
N TYR A 36 25.35 -6.55 -4.02
CA TYR A 36 24.80 -6.25 -2.71
C TYR A 36 24.27 -4.81 -2.67
N VAL A 37 23.11 -4.64 -2.02
CA VAL A 37 22.50 -3.33 -1.75
C VAL A 37 23.52 -2.43 -1.05
N THR A 38 23.98 -1.40 -1.75
CA THR A 38 24.71 -0.33 -1.11
C THR A 38 23.73 0.64 -0.46
N GLY A 39 24.06 1.23 0.70
CA GLY A 39 23.23 2.27 1.31
C GLY A 39 22.83 3.31 0.26
N GLY A 40 21.53 3.70 0.24
CA GLY A 40 20.99 4.67 -0.72
C GLY A 40 20.24 4.09 -1.93
N ASP A 41 20.11 2.76 -2.06
CA ASP A 41 19.35 2.15 -3.17
C ASP A 41 17.84 2.46 -3.09
N ALA A 42 17.30 2.47 -1.89
CA ALA A 42 15.90 2.81 -1.65
C ALA A 42 15.61 4.26 -2.05
N GLU A 43 16.48 5.19 -1.64
CA GLU A 43 16.37 6.62 -1.97
C GLU A 43 16.52 6.87 -3.47
N ARG A 44 17.45 6.17 -4.16
CA ARG A 44 17.57 6.25 -5.62
C ARG A 44 16.31 5.79 -6.35
N ARG A 45 15.64 4.74 -5.85
CA ARG A 45 14.36 4.29 -6.42
C ARG A 45 13.25 5.30 -6.20
N VAL A 46 13.20 5.90 -5.00
CA VAL A 46 12.27 7.00 -4.71
C VAL A 46 12.50 8.15 -5.70
N ASP A 47 13.76 8.57 -5.90
CA ASP A 47 14.07 9.60 -6.87
C ASP A 47 13.61 9.23 -8.28
N ALA A 48 13.89 8.01 -8.72
CA ALA A 48 13.53 7.55 -10.06
C ALA A 48 12.02 7.57 -10.31
N VAL A 49 11.19 7.13 -9.35
CA VAL A 49 9.72 7.13 -9.53
C VAL A 49 9.15 8.55 -9.50
N ILE A 50 9.72 9.45 -8.69
CA ILE A 50 9.33 10.87 -8.66
C ILE A 50 9.72 11.55 -9.98
N ASP A 51 10.93 11.33 -10.48
CA ASP A 51 11.40 11.89 -11.75
C ASP A 51 10.59 11.35 -12.94
N ALA A 52 10.05 10.13 -12.83
CA ALA A 52 9.10 9.56 -13.78
C ALA A 52 7.67 10.14 -13.67
N GLY A 53 7.41 11.01 -12.69
CA GLY A 53 6.16 11.76 -12.53
C GLY A 53 5.24 11.26 -11.43
N ALA A 54 5.70 10.38 -10.53
CA ALA A 54 4.89 9.98 -9.39
C ALA A 54 4.60 11.17 -8.46
N THR A 55 3.34 11.31 -8.09
CA THR A 55 2.86 12.29 -7.10
C THR A 55 2.87 11.67 -5.69
N ILE A 56 2.62 10.36 -5.64
CA ILE A 56 2.59 9.55 -4.42
C ILE A 56 3.69 8.50 -4.56
N VAL A 57 4.43 8.24 -3.48
CA VAL A 57 5.41 7.14 -3.40
C VAL A 57 4.94 6.17 -2.35
N ASP A 58 4.60 4.95 -2.78
CA ASP A 58 4.14 3.86 -1.91
C ASP A 58 5.31 2.96 -1.55
N VAL A 59 5.66 2.92 -0.27
CA VAL A 59 6.86 2.26 0.24
C VAL A 59 6.49 1.03 1.03
N GLY A 60 6.92 -0.15 0.56
CA GLY A 60 6.75 -1.43 1.24
C GLY A 60 8.07 -2.02 1.74
N GLY A 61 8.11 -2.46 3.00
CA GLY A 61 9.26 -3.14 3.62
C GLY A 61 9.18 -4.66 3.58
N GLU A 62 8.00 -5.19 3.33
CA GLU A 62 7.70 -6.62 3.21
C GLU A 62 7.30 -6.96 1.77
N SER A 63 7.63 -8.17 1.34
CA SER A 63 7.21 -8.63 0.01
C SER A 63 5.74 -9.03 0.03
N THR A 64 4.94 -8.38 -0.80
CA THR A 64 3.53 -8.76 -1.03
C THR A 64 3.38 -9.86 -2.09
N ARG A 65 4.50 -10.49 -2.52
CA ARG A 65 4.45 -11.62 -3.44
C ARG A 65 3.83 -12.83 -2.76
N PRO A 66 3.01 -13.61 -3.46
CA PRO A 66 2.50 -14.89 -2.94
C PRO A 66 3.62 -15.79 -2.45
N GLY A 67 3.46 -16.35 -1.23
CA GLY A 67 4.46 -17.24 -0.62
C GLY A 67 5.66 -16.55 0.05
N ALA A 68 5.70 -15.21 0.08
CA ALA A 68 6.75 -14.50 0.82
C ALA A 68 6.62 -14.75 2.33
N GLU A 69 7.77 -14.88 2.99
CA GLU A 69 7.82 -14.98 4.45
C GLU A 69 7.52 -13.60 5.07
N SER A 70 6.71 -13.60 6.13
CA SER A 70 6.44 -12.39 6.91
C SER A 70 7.64 -12.04 7.78
N ILE A 71 7.94 -10.76 7.89
CA ILE A 71 9.02 -10.22 8.71
C ILE A 71 8.47 -9.36 9.84
N GLY A 72 9.24 -9.22 10.92
CA GLY A 72 8.85 -8.41 12.07
C GLY A 72 8.74 -6.92 11.75
N ALA A 73 7.98 -6.20 12.58
CA ALA A 73 7.76 -4.76 12.41
C ALA A 73 9.07 -3.94 12.45
N ASP A 74 9.98 -4.26 13.35
CA ASP A 74 11.29 -3.57 13.45
C ASP A 74 12.09 -3.66 12.15
N GLU A 75 12.09 -4.82 11.51
CA GLU A 75 12.77 -5.02 10.23
C GLU A 75 12.07 -4.26 9.11
N GLN A 76 10.73 -4.29 9.04
CA GLN A 76 9.97 -3.48 8.07
C GLN A 76 10.29 -2.00 8.26
N ILE A 77 10.25 -1.49 9.49
CA ILE A 77 10.55 -0.10 9.84
C ILE A 77 11.97 0.29 9.39
N SER A 78 12.95 -0.55 9.72
CA SER A 78 14.35 -0.31 9.32
C SER A 78 14.50 -0.15 7.81
N ARG A 79 13.78 -0.95 7.04
CA ARG A 79 13.81 -0.92 5.58
C ARG A 79 13.14 0.31 5.00
N ILE A 80 11.93 0.66 5.46
CA ILE A 80 11.13 1.73 4.87
C ILE A 80 11.57 3.13 5.26
N ALA A 81 12.20 3.31 6.43
CA ALA A 81 12.52 4.62 6.97
C ALA A 81 13.26 5.54 6.00
N PRO A 82 14.38 5.12 5.35
CA PRO A 82 15.10 5.98 4.41
C PRO A 82 14.26 6.39 3.20
N ALA A 83 13.43 5.45 2.67
CA ALA A 83 12.58 5.72 1.51
C ALA A 83 11.44 6.70 1.84
N ILE A 84 10.78 6.54 3.00
CA ILE A 84 9.75 7.46 3.47
C ILE A 84 10.32 8.87 3.64
N GLU A 85 11.46 8.99 4.33
CA GLU A 85 12.12 10.28 4.56
C GLU A 85 12.54 10.93 3.22
N ARG A 86 13.05 10.13 2.27
CA ARG A 86 13.42 10.63 0.94
C ARG A 86 12.21 11.13 0.16
N ALA A 87 11.10 10.39 0.15
CA ALA A 87 9.89 10.79 -0.54
C ALA A 87 9.38 12.15 -0.03
N ILE A 88 9.34 12.33 1.30
CA ILE A 88 8.94 13.58 1.94
C ILE A 88 9.90 14.72 1.59
N ALA A 89 11.21 14.48 1.66
CA ALA A 89 12.24 15.49 1.33
C ALA A 89 12.16 15.95 -0.14
N ARG A 90 11.69 15.07 -1.05
CA ARG A 90 11.45 15.40 -2.46
C ARG A 90 10.08 16.06 -2.70
N GLY A 91 9.25 16.27 -1.67
CA GLY A 91 7.93 16.88 -1.77
C GLY A 91 6.84 15.96 -2.32
N ALA A 92 7.09 14.65 -2.43
CA ALA A 92 6.07 13.68 -2.77
C ALA A 92 5.21 13.30 -1.56
N VAL A 93 4.00 12.84 -1.80
CA VAL A 93 3.17 12.23 -0.76
C VAL A 93 3.70 10.83 -0.46
N ALA A 94 4.14 10.60 0.77
CA ALA A 94 4.54 9.27 1.19
C ALA A 94 3.31 8.43 1.58
N SER A 95 3.23 7.22 1.05
CA SER A 95 2.34 6.13 1.40
C SER A 95 3.16 4.98 1.97
N VAL A 96 2.62 4.22 2.91
CA VAL A 96 3.23 3.00 3.42
C VAL A 96 2.37 1.79 3.08
N ASP A 97 2.96 0.81 2.37
CA ASP A 97 2.35 -0.50 2.10
C ASP A 97 2.65 -1.42 3.30
N THR A 98 1.65 -1.62 4.12
CA THR A 98 1.75 -2.48 5.31
C THR A 98 0.37 -2.91 5.83
N THR A 99 0.34 -4.11 6.40
CA THR A 99 -0.80 -4.63 7.17
C THR A 99 -0.58 -4.50 8.69
N SER A 100 0.58 -3.99 9.12
CA SER A 100 0.97 -3.84 10.52
C SER A 100 0.61 -2.45 11.05
N ALA A 101 -0.18 -2.41 12.14
CA ALA A 101 -0.50 -1.17 12.83
C ALA A 101 0.76 -0.45 13.38
N GLU A 102 1.76 -1.21 13.84
CA GLU A 102 3.02 -0.67 14.37
C GLU A 102 3.86 0.01 13.28
N VAL A 103 3.98 -0.62 12.11
CA VAL A 103 4.68 -0.05 10.94
C VAL A 103 3.95 1.20 10.43
N ALA A 104 2.62 1.17 10.39
CA ALA A 104 1.81 2.31 10.01
C ALA A 104 1.98 3.48 10.98
N GLU A 105 1.96 3.22 12.30
CA GLU A 105 2.18 4.24 13.32
C GLU A 105 3.54 4.92 13.15
N PHE A 106 4.60 4.14 12.92
CA PHE A 106 5.93 4.68 12.64
C PHE A 106 5.94 5.56 11.39
N ALA A 107 5.44 5.07 10.26
CA ALA A 107 5.47 5.78 8.99
C ALA A 107 4.67 7.09 9.04
N LEU A 108 3.46 7.05 9.62
CA LEU A 108 2.61 8.23 9.81
C LEU A 108 3.25 9.23 10.79
N GLY A 109 3.93 8.74 11.83
CA GLY A 109 4.72 9.57 12.74
C GLY A 109 5.90 10.28 12.07
N ARG A 110 6.43 9.73 10.98
CA ARG A 110 7.49 10.33 10.14
C ARG A 110 6.97 11.26 9.06
N GLY A 111 5.66 11.35 8.86
CA GLY A 111 5.02 12.27 7.91
C GLY A 111 4.42 11.60 6.68
N ALA A 112 4.36 10.27 6.62
CA ALA A 112 3.51 9.60 5.64
C ALA A 112 2.04 10.05 5.82
N ARG A 113 1.28 10.07 4.74
CA ARG A 113 -0.09 10.57 4.71
C ARG A 113 -1.12 9.51 4.33
N ILE A 114 -0.66 8.38 3.83
CA ILE A 114 -1.49 7.28 3.33
C ILE A 114 -0.95 5.98 3.91
N VAL A 115 -1.87 5.09 4.30
CA VAL A 115 -1.59 3.68 4.56
C VAL A 115 -2.26 2.88 3.45
N ASN A 116 -1.50 2.01 2.79
CA ASN A 116 -1.98 1.09 1.76
C ASN A 116 -2.04 -0.32 2.37
N ASP A 117 -3.25 -0.78 2.66
CA ASP A 117 -3.51 -2.11 3.22
C ASP A 117 -3.89 -3.10 2.13
N VAL A 118 -3.09 -4.13 1.94
CA VAL A 118 -3.31 -5.18 0.95
C VAL A 118 -4.03 -6.41 1.50
N SER A 119 -4.54 -6.34 2.73
CA SER A 119 -5.17 -7.46 3.44
C SER A 119 -6.71 -7.41 3.50
N CYS A 120 -7.34 -6.41 2.87
CA CYS A 120 -8.77 -6.12 3.03
C CYS A 120 -9.15 -5.79 4.50
N LEU A 121 -8.27 -5.08 5.18
CA LEU A 121 -8.38 -4.70 6.59
C LEU A 121 -8.61 -5.93 7.51
N ALA A 122 -7.72 -6.92 7.35
CA ALA A 122 -7.78 -8.14 8.16
C ALA A 122 -7.50 -7.85 9.64
N ASP A 123 -6.57 -6.90 9.94
CA ASP A 123 -6.37 -6.38 11.28
C ASP A 123 -7.03 -4.99 11.43
N PRO A 124 -8.15 -4.91 12.18
CA PRO A 124 -8.82 -3.63 12.40
C PRO A 124 -8.00 -2.61 13.22
N ALA A 125 -6.95 -3.03 13.95
CA ALA A 125 -6.09 -2.11 14.71
C ALA A 125 -5.37 -1.11 13.78
N LEU A 126 -5.15 -1.48 12.53
CA LEU A 126 -4.62 -0.57 11.51
C LEU A 126 -5.52 0.66 11.30
N ALA A 127 -6.84 0.47 11.32
CA ALA A 127 -7.79 1.57 11.18
C ALA A 127 -7.75 2.52 12.39
N ASP A 128 -7.49 2.02 13.60
CA ASP A 128 -7.36 2.87 14.79
C ASP A 128 -6.18 3.83 14.66
N VAL A 129 -5.05 3.34 14.16
CA VAL A 129 -3.85 4.15 13.90
C VAL A 129 -4.13 5.21 12.82
N VAL A 130 -4.73 4.81 11.71
CA VAL A 130 -5.09 5.71 10.60
C VAL A 130 -6.03 6.81 11.08
N ALA A 131 -7.05 6.46 11.87
CA ALA A 131 -8.01 7.40 12.44
C ALA A 131 -7.33 8.39 13.39
N ALA A 132 -6.50 7.91 14.31
CA ALA A 132 -5.78 8.74 15.28
C ALA A 132 -4.84 9.76 14.61
N ARG A 133 -4.24 9.39 13.49
CA ARG A 133 -3.34 10.24 12.70
C ARG A 133 -4.06 11.09 11.65
N GLY A 134 -5.36 10.88 11.43
CA GLY A 134 -6.14 11.57 10.40
C GLY A 134 -5.63 11.32 8.99
N ALA A 135 -5.01 10.17 8.75
CA ALA A 135 -4.42 9.76 7.48
C ALA A 135 -5.49 9.23 6.51
N ALA A 136 -5.10 8.99 5.26
CA ALA A 136 -5.89 8.24 4.30
C ALA A 136 -5.58 6.74 4.40
N LEU A 137 -6.58 5.92 4.08
CA LEU A 137 -6.49 4.47 4.04
C LEU A 137 -6.90 3.97 2.66
N ILE A 138 -5.99 3.27 1.98
CA ILE A 138 -6.33 2.45 0.82
C ILE A 138 -6.57 1.05 1.33
N ILE A 139 -7.71 0.47 0.97
CA ILE A 139 -8.06 -0.93 1.30
C ILE A 139 -8.09 -1.70 0.00
N MET A 140 -7.13 -2.59 -0.20
CA MET A 140 -7.11 -3.48 -1.34
C MET A 140 -7.84 -4.79 -1.02
N HIS A 141 -8.68 -5.23 -1.95
CA HIS A 141 -9.36 -6.50 -1.83
C HIS A 141 -8.40 -7.67 -1.99
N SER A 142 -8.37 -8.53 -0.99
CA SER A 142 -7.69 -9.83 -0.99
C SER A 142 -8.46 -10.84 -0.14
N ARG A 143 -8.26 -12.13 -0.39
CA ARG A 143 -8.85 -13.24 0.41
C ARG A 143 -7.73 -14.06 1.02
N GLY A 144 -7.61 -13.95 2.34
CA GLY A 144 -6.58 -14.64 3.12
C GLY A 144 -5.20 -13.97 3.06
N PRO A 145 -4.24 -14.48 3.83
CA PRO A 145 -2.89 -13.92 3.92
C PRO A 145 -2.09 -14.16 2.64
N MET A 146 -1.24 -13.19 2.27
CA MET A 146 -0.38 -13.26 1.08
C MET A 146 0.51 -14.50 1.07
N SER A 147 0.98 -14.96 2.24
CA SER A 147 1.80 -16.16 2.39
C SER A 147 1.09 -17.47 1.95
N ARG A 148 -0.24 -17.47 1.90
CA ARG A 148 -1.04 -18.62 1.46
C ARG A 148 -1.64 -18.47 0.07
N MET A 149 -1.39 -17.36 -0.59
CA MET A 149 -1.87 -17.13 -1.95
C MET A 149 -1.07 -18.00 -2.94
N PRO A 150 -1.73 -18.73 -3.85
CA PRO A 150 -1.03 -19.65 -4.76
C PRO A 150 -0.17 -18.94 -5.81
N GLY A 151 -0.44 -17.66 -6.08
CA GLY A 151 0.26 -16.85 -7.07
C GLY A 151 -0.62 -15.72 -7.58
N PHE A 152 -0.01 -14.73 -8.24
CA PHE A 152 -0.79 -13.71 -8.92
C PHE A 152 -1.59 -14.34 -10.06
N SER A 153 -2.87 -13.97 -10.14
CA SER A 153 -3.81 -14.50 -11.14
C SER A 153 -3.99 -16.03 -11.13
N GLN A 154 -3.66 -16.71 -10.03
CA GLN A 154 -3.75 -18.17 -9.87
C GLN A 154 -4.87 -18.59 -8.90
N TRP A 155 -5.92 -17.80 -8.77
CA TRP A 155 -7.09 -18.15 -7.96
C TRP A 155 -8.00 -19.14 -8.74
N PRO A 156 -8.70 -20.08 -8.05
CA PRO A 156 -9.63 -20.99 -8.70
C PRO A 156 -10.69 -20.26 -9.52
N GLU A 157 -11.01 -20.77 -10.72
CA GLU A 157 -12.00 -20.14 -11.60
C GLU A 157 -13.44 -20.19 -11.03
N ASP A 158 -13.71 -21.15 -10.16
CA ASP A 158 -14.97 -21.29 -9.43
C ASP A 158 -14.94 -20.60 -8.05
N GLY A 159 -13.85 -19.85 -7.77
CA GLY A 159 -13.67 -19.14 -6.48
C GLY A 159 -14.59 -17.95 -6.26
N TYR A 160 -15.33 -17.52 -7.30
CA TYR A 160 -16.36 -16.48 -7.25
C TYR A 160 -17.59 -16.94 -8.03
N GLY A 161 -18.78 -16.63 -7.50
CA GLY A 161 -20.03 -16.72 -8.24
C GLY A 161 -20.23 -15.49 -9.14
N ASP A 162 -20.15 -14.30 -8.52
CA ASP A 162 -20.13 -13.00 -9.21
C ASP A 162 -18.99 -12.17 -8.59
N VAL A 163 -17.84 -12.12 -9.29
CA VAL A 163 -16.63 -11.46 -8.79
C VAL A 163 -16.85 -9.98 -8.49
N VAL A 164 -17.65 -9.29 -9.31
CA VAL A 164 -17.87 -7.84 -9.12
C VAL A 164 -18.73 -7.60 -7.89
N ALA A 165 -19.83 -8.36 -7.74
CA ALA A 165 -20.71 -8.22 -6.60
C ALA A 165 -20.00 -8.61 -5.28
N GLU A 166 -19.25 -9.71 -5.27
CA GLU A 166 -18.55 -10.21 -4.10
C GLU A 166 -17.42 -9.27 -3.67
N VAL A 167 -16.54 -8.86 -4.59
CA VAL A 167 -15.45 -7.91 -4.31
C VAL A 167 -15.99 -6.59 -3.77
N ARG A 168 -17.06 -6.08 -4.38
CA ARG A 168 -17.72 -4.86 -3.91
C ARG A 168 -18.27 -5.04 -2.48
N ALA A 169 -18.97 -6.13 -2.20
CA ALA A 169 -19.52 -6.38 -0.88
C ALA A 169 -18.44 -6.51 0.21
N GLU A 170 -17.33 -7.20 -0.10
CA GLU A 170 -16.22 -7.38 0.83
C GLU A 170 -15.47 -6.07 1.09
N LEU A 171 -15.25 -5.23 0.07
CA LEU A 171 -14.66 -3.90 0.21
C LEU A 171 -15.57 -2.96 1.02
N GLU A 172 -16.88 -2.95 0.78
CA GLU A 172 -17.82 -2.14 1.56
C GLU A 172 -17.88 -2.59 3.02
N ALA A 173 -17.77 -3.89 3.29
CA ALA A 173 -17.66 -4.39 4.66
C ALA A 173 -16.35 -3.93 5.33
N ALA A 174 -15.23 -3.96 4.62
CA ALA A 174 -13.95 -3.46 5.12
C ALA A 174 -13.99 -1.95 5.36
N ARG A 175 -14.57 -1.18 4.43
CA ARG A 175 -14.80 0.26 4.58
C ARG A 175 -15.66 0.57 5.81
N THR A 176 -16.73 -0.19 6.01
CA THR A 176 -17.61 -0.04 7.18
C THR A 176 -16.83 -0.29 8.48
N ARG A 177 -15.97 -1.32 8.52
CA ARG A 177 -15.08 -1.55 9.67
C ARG A 177 -14.16 -0.37 9.92
N ALA A 178 -13.50 0.16 8.89
CA ALA A 178 -12.60 1.32 9.03
C ALA A 178 -13.35 2.55 9.57
N VAL A 179 -14.52 2.86 9.02
CA VAL A 179 -15.33 4.02 9.45
C VAL A 179 -15.83 3.85 10.88
N SER A 180 -16.27 2.65 11.28
CA SER A 180 -16.69 2.38 12.65
C SER A 180 -15.57 2.55 13.69
N ARG A 181 -14.30 2.51 13.25
CA ARG A 181 -13.13 2.79 14.06
C ARG A 181 -12.61 4.23 13.98
N GLY A 182 -13.37 5.11 13.32
CA GLY A 182 -13.09 6.55 13.30
C GLY A 182 -12.34 7.06 12.08
N VAL A 183 -12.03 6.20 11.09
CA VAL A 183 -11.53 6.68 9.80
C VAL A 183 -12.64 7.44 9.10
N ARG A 184 -12.36 8.67 8.64
CA ARG A 184 -13.36 9.46 7.94
C ARG A 184 -13.72 8.81 6.59
N PRO A 185 -15.02 8.72 6.24
CA PRO A 185 -15.45 8.06 5.00
C PRO A 185 -14.76 8.55 3.72
N GLU A 186 -14.47 9.86 3.67
CA GLU A 186 -13.80 10.53 2.55
C GLU A 186 -12.28 10.29 2.50
N HIS A 187 -11.72 9.62 3.52
CA HIS A 187 -10.33 9.22 3.59
C HIS A 187 -10.11 7.76 3.23
N VAL A 188 -11.16 7.00 2.92
CA VAL A 188 -11.07 5.60 2.54
C VAL A 188 -11.15 5.45 1.03
N PHE A 189 -10.13 4.86 0.45
CA PHE A 189 -10.04 4.49 -0.96
C PHE A 189 -10.11 2.97 -1.09
N MET A 190 -10.76 2.47 -2.11
CA MET A 190 -10.95 1.04 -2.35
C MET A 190 -10.25 0.61 -3.63
N ASP A 191 -9.43 -0.44 -3.53
CA ASP A 191 -8.72 -1.06 -4.64
C ASP A 191 -9.28 -2.48 -4.87
N PRO A 192 -9.76 -2.83 -6.08
CA PRO A 192 -10.26 -4.17 -6.37
C PRO A 192 -9.19 -5.27 -6.27
N GLY A 193 -7.91 -4.94 -6.22
CA GLY A 193 -6.81 -5.90 -6.07
C GLY A 193 -6.71 -6.87 -7.26
N LEU A 194 -6.52 -6.35 -8.47
CA LEU A 194 -6.38 -7.17 -9.67
C LEU A 194 -5.20 -8.14 -9.52
N GLY A 195 -5.43 -9.41 -9.83
CA GLY A 195 -4.44 -10.47 -9.65
C GLY A 195 -4.31 -11.02 -8.23
N PHE A 196 -4.80 -10.32 -7.21
CA PHE A 196 -4.79 -10.78 -5.81
C PHE A 196 -6.08 -11.55 -5.50
N ALA A 197 -5.94 -12.82 -5.05
CA ALA A 197 -7.07 -13.73 -4.85
C ALA A 197 -8.05 -13.75 -6.05
N LYS A 198 -7.55 -13.54 -7.25
CA LYS A 198 -8.32 -13.54 -8.51
C LYS A 198 -7.55 -14.31 -9.58
N SER A 199 -8.26 -14.99 -10.46
CA SER A 199 -7.67 -15.52 -11.70
C SER A 199 -7.57 -14.42 -12.76
N ALA A 200 -6.90 -14.68 -13.86
CA ALA A 200 -6.90 -13.74 -15.00
C ALA A 200 -8.31 -13.44 -15.54
N LYS A 201 -9.24 -14.39 -15.37
CA LYS A 201 -10.66 -14.22 -15.78
C LYS A 201 -11.44 -13.31 -14.83
N HIS A 202 -11.01 -13.23 -13.55
CA HIS A 202 -11.66 -12.42 -12.51
C HIS A 202 -11.04 -11.00 -12.42
N SER A 203 -9.92 -10.76 -13.10
CA SER A 203 -9.24 -9.47 -13.13
C SER A 203 -9.54 -8.72 -14.43
#